data_4904cf26f73ed977db1b64ea3aadb19e
#
_entry.id   4904cf26f73ed977db1b64ea3aadb19e
#
_cell.length_a   1.000
_cell.length_b   1.000
_cell.length_c   1.000
_cell.angle_alpha   90.00
_cell.angle_beta   90.00
_cell.angle_gamma   90.00
#
_symmetry.space_group_name_H-M   'P 1'
#
loop_
_entity.id
_entity.type
_entity.pdbx_description
1 polymer ?
#
loop_
_entity_poly.entity_id
_entity_poly.type
_entity_poly.pdbx_seq_one_letter_code
_entity_poly.pdbx_strand_id
1 'polypeptide(L)'
;NQEDHVSMATFAARRLTDIAKNVSDIIAIEWLEAAQGLDFRRPLKGAAAVETAFNCLREQVAYYAEDRFFAPDIKAASDLIQNGELAAVVQLPHILSEV
;
A
#
# COMPACT_ATOMS: atom_id res chain seq x y z
N ASN A 1 -36.66 -15.35 -3.86
CA ASN A 1 -36.08 -14.37 -2.92
C ASN A 1 -34.78 -14.83 -2.30
N GLN A 2 -34.62 -16.15 -2.02
CA GLN A 2 -33.35 -16.69 -1.56
C GLN A 2 -32.27 -16.57 -2.64
N GLU A 3 -32.64 -16.75 -3.90
CA GLU A 3 -31.70 -16.58 -5.03
C GLU A 3 -31.22 -15.14 -5.13
N ASP A 4 -32.11 -14.17 -4.92
CA ASP A 4 -31.74 -12.76 -4.96
C ASP A 4 -30.76 -12.41 -3.84
N HIS A 5 -30.97 -12.95 -2.63
CA HIS A 5 -30.05 -12.76 -1.51
C HIS A 5 -28.68 -13.36 -1.79
N VAL A 6 -28.62 -14.57 -2.35
CA VAL A 6 -27.35 -15.23 -2.70
C VAL A 6 -26.63 -14.43 -3.79
N SER A 7 -27.35 -14.00 -4.82
CA SER A 7 -26.78 -13.17 -5.89
C SER A 7 -26.22 -11.87 -5.35
N MET A 8 -26.95 -11.19 -4.47
CA MET A 8 -26.51 -9.93 -3.88
C MET A 8 -25.28 -10.10 -2.99
N ALA A 9 -25.23 -11.19 -2.20
CA ALA A 9 -24.07 -11.48 -1.37
C ALA A 9 -22.83 -11.74 -2.21
N THR A 10 -22.92 -12.49 -3.29
CA THR A 10 -21.82 -12.77 -4.19
C THR A 10 -21.34 -11.48 -4.88
N PHE A 11 -22.26 -10.66 -5.36
CA PHE A 11 -21.95 -9.38 -5.97
C PHE A 11 -21.25 -8.46 -4.97
N ALA A 12 -21.75 -8.36 -3.74
CA ALA A 12 -21.17 -7.54 -2.70
C ALA A 12 -19.75 -7.99 -2.35
N ALA A 13 -19.51 -9.31 -2.27
CA ALA A 13 -18.18 -9.85 -2.00
C ALA A 13 -17.18 -9.50 -3.12
N ARG A 14 -17.59 -9.63 -4.38
CA ARG A 14 -16.75 -9.25 -5.52
C ARG A 14 -16.45 -7.76 -5.52
N ARG A 15 -17.44 -6.95 -5.22
CA ARG A 15 -17.30 -5.50 -5.16
C ARG A 15 -16.33 -5.09 -4.06
N LEU A 16 -16.38 -5.75 -2.90
CA LEU A 16 -15.42 -5.51 -1.81
C LEU A 16 -13.99 -5.83 -2.23
N THR A 17 -13.77 -6.89 -3.00
CA THR A 17 -12.46 -7.24 -3.52
C THR A 17 -11.93 -6.13 -4.44
N ASP A 18 -12.77 -5.62 -5.34
CA ASP A 18 -12.40 -4.53 -6.24
C ASP A 18 -12.10 -3.25 -5.48
N ILE A 19 -12.91 -2.93 -4.47
CA ILE A 19 -12.71 -1.75 -3.62
C ILE A 19 -11.39 -1.88 -2.85
N ALA A 20 -11.11 -3.05 -2.27
CA ALA A 20 -9.87 -3.29 -1.53
C ALA A 20 -8.64 -3.10 -2.44
N LYS A 21 -8.71 -3.59 -3.67
CA LYS A 21 -7.64 -3.39 -4.65
C LYS A 21 -7.46 -1.91 -4.98
N ASN A 22 -8.54 -1.20 -5.21
CA ASN A 22 -8.49 0.23 -5.52
C ASN A 22 -7.90 1.03 -4.34
N VAL A 23 -8.27 0.70 -3.11
CA VAL A 23 -7.72 1.33 -1.92
C VAL A 23 -6.22 1.05 -1.81
N SER A 24 -5.78 -0.19 -2.07
CA SER A 24 -4.36 -0.53 -2.08
C SER A 24 -3.58 0.28 -3.11
N ASP A 25 -4.15 0.48 -4.29
CA ASP A 25 -3.52 1.29 -5.33
C ASP A 25 -3.40 2.76 -4.92
N ILE A 26 -4.43 3.32 -4.28
CA ILE A 26 -4.41 4.70 -3.76
C ILE A 26 -3.32 4.84 -2.70
N ILE A 27 -3.26 3.93 -1.74
CA ILE A 27 -2.23 3.93 -0.69
C ILE A 27 -0.84 3.79 -1.31
N ALA A 28 -0.70 2.95 -2.33
CA ALA A 28 0.56 2.78 -3.05
C ALA A 28 1.05 4.10 -3.66
N ILE A 29 0.16 4.86 -4.29
CA ILE A 29 0.48 6.16 -4.86
C ILE A 29 0.93 7.14 -3.75
N GLU A 30 0.21 7.19 -2.64
CA GLU A 30 0.59 8.02 -1.49
C GLU A 30 1.95 7.63 -0.93
N TRP A 31 2.23 6.34 -0.86
CA TRP A 31 3.50 5.82 -0.37
C TRP A 31 4.66 6.23 -1.30
N LEU A 32 4.46 6.12 -2.61
CA LEU A 32 5.45 6.56 -3.60
C LEU A 32 5.74 8.05 -3.47
N GLU A 33 4.70 8.87 -3.33
CA GLU A 33 4.85 10.31 -3.17
C GLU A 33 5.55 10.67 -1.86
N ALA A 34 5.19 10.00 -0.78
CA ALA A 34 5.80 10.24 0.53
C ALA A 34 7.28 9.83 0.52
N ALA A 35 7.63 8.71 -0.11
CA ALA A 35 9.02 8.27 -0.23
C ALA A 35 9.85 9.28 -1.03
N GLN A 36 9.30 9.80 -2.12
CA GLN A 36 9.96 10.83 -2.92
C GLN A 36 10.18 12.10 -2.11
N GLY A 37 9.18 12.50 -1.32
CA GLY A 37 9.29 13.65 -0.42
C GLY A 37 10.38 13.46 0.64
N LEU A 38 10.52 12.26 1.19
CA LEU A 38 11.59 11.94 2.14
C LEU A 38 12.97 12.05 1.48
N ASP A 39 13.10 11.58 0.25
CA ASP A 39 14.38 11.72 -0.49
C ASP A 39 14.79 13.17 -0.64
N PHE A 40 13.85 14.07 -0.89
CA PHE A 40 14.16 15.50 -1.00
C PHE A 40 14.62 16.12 0.32
N ARG A 41 14.32 15.50 1.44
CA ARG A 41 14.69 16.00 2.76
C ARG A 41 15.95 15.40 3.33
N ARG A 42 16.57 14.47 2.62
CA ARG A 42 17.84 13.88 3.08
C ARG A 42 18.92 14.98 3.26
N PRO A 43 19.77 14.93 4.29
CA PRO A 43 20.01 13.79 5.20
C PRO A 43 19.07 13.70 6.42
N LEU A 44 18.04 14.55 6.50
CA LEU A 44 17.05 14.43 7.59
C LEU A 44 16.31 13.11 7.49
N LYS A 45 16.05 12.48 8.63
CA LYS A 45 15.35 11.20 8.70
C LYS A 45 14.08 11.30 9.50
N GLY A 46 13.07 10.51 9.13
CA GLY A 46 11.83 10.36 9.88
C GLY A 46 11.97 9.40 11.05
N ALA A 47 10.85 9.12 11.72
CA ALA A 47 10.79 8.11 12.76
C ALA A 47 11.20 6.73 12.22
N ALA A 48 11.61 5.83 13.11
CA ALA A 48 12.12 4.50 12.72
C ALA A 48 11.13 3.72 11.87
N ALA A 49 9.83 3.72 12.21
CA ALA A 49 8.82 3.01 11.44
C ALA A 49 8.65 3.60 10.03
N VAL A 50 8.76 4.91 9.90
CA VAL A 50 8.68 5.61 8.61
C VAL A 50 9.88 5.23 7.74
N GLU A 51 11.08 5.22 8.30
CA GLU A 51 12.28 4.82 7.57
C GLU A 51 12.22 3.35 7.16
N THR A 52 11.68 2.48 8.01
CA THR A 52 11.47 1.08 7.66
C THR A 52 10.53 0.91 6.47
N ALA A 53 9.42 1.65 6.45
CA ALA A 53 8.49 1.64 5.32
C ALA A 53 9.16 2.19 4.05
N PHE A 54 9.93 3.27 4.17
CA PHE A 54 10.69 3.84 3.07
C PHE A 54 11.64 2.80 2.47
N ASN A 55 12.43 2.12 3.30
CA ASN A 55 13.39 1.12 2.84
C ASN A 55 12.69 -0.08 2.18
N CYS A 56 11.55 -0.51 2.72
CA CYS A 56 10.74 -1.57 2.13
C CYS A 56 10.36 -1.24 0.68
N LEU A 57 9.92 -0.01 0.45
CA LEU A 57 9.56 0.44 -0.90
C LEU A 57 10.80 0.50 -1.81
N ARG A 58 11.90 1.07 -1.31
CA ARG A 58 13.13 1.29 -2.11
C ARG A 58 13.84 -0.01 -2.50
N GLU A 59 13.55 -1.11 -1.87
CA GLU A 59 14.03 -2.42 -2.33
C GLU A 59 13.44 -2.81 -3.68
N GLN A 60 12.23 -2.32 -4.00
CA GLN A 60 11.50 -2.68 -5.22
C GLN A 60 11.36 -1.52 -6.20
N VAL A 61 11.38 -0.30 -5.73
CA VAL A 61 11.09 0.89 -6.53
C VAL A 61 12.21 1.91 -6.35
N ALA A 62 12.89 2.21 -7.44
CA ALA A 62 13.99 3.18 -7.42
C ALA A 62 13.48 4.62 -7.29
N TYR A 63 14.32 5.48 -6.70
CA TYR A 63 14.11 6.92 -6.73
C TYR A 63 14.04 7.40 -8.21
N TYR A 64 13.21 8.40 -8.45
CA TYR A 64 13.12 9.00 -9.78
C TYR A 64 13.54 10.48 -9.73
N ALA A 65 14.49 10.84 -10.58
CA ALA A 65 14.93 12.23 -10.76
C ALA A 65 14.15 12.92 -11.87
N GLU A 66 13.62 12.16 -12.82
CA GLU A 66 12.83 12.63 -13.95
C GLU A 66 11.56 11.80 -14.06
N ASP A 67 10.55 12.34 -14.74
CA ASP A 67 9.31 11.62 -14.98
C ASP A 67 9.56 10.33 -15.73
N ARG A 68 8.80 9.30 -15.37
CA ARG A 68 8.83 8.01 -16.04
C ARG A 68 7.43 7.40 -16.02
N PHE A 69 7.27 6.26 -16.66
CA PHE A 69 6.02 5.52 -16.63
C PHE A 69 5.89 4.85 -15.25
N PHE A 70 4.93 5.32 -14.45
CA PHE A 70 4.80 4.91 -13.04
C PHE A 70 3.93 3.68 -12.81
N ALA A 71 3.23 3.16 -13.81
CA ALA A 71 2.34 2.01 -13.60
C ALA A 71 3.05 0.79 -12.98
N PRO A 72 4.29 0.42 -13.41
CA PRO A 72 5.02 -0.68 -12.75
C PRO A 72 5.37 -0.37 -11.30
N ASP A 73 5.68 0.90 -10.98
CA ASP A 73 6.02 1.32 -9.61
C ASP A 73 4.79 1.23 -8.71
N ILE A 74 3.64 1.69 -9.20
CA ILE A 74 2.37 1.61 -8.45
C ILE A 74 2.02 0.15 -8.20
N LYS A 75 2.18 -0.70 -9.20
CA LYS A 75 1.92 -2.14 -9.07
C LYS A 75 2.84 -2.77 -8.02
N ALA A 76 4.13 -2.47 -8.06
CA ALA A 76 5.10 -3.01 -7.10
C ALA A 76 4.76 -2.59 -5.67
N ALA A 77 4.44 -1.31 -5.46
CA ALA A 77 4.04 -0.79 -4.15
C ALA A 77 2.72 -1.42 -3.68
N SER A 78 1.74 -1.52 -4.57
CA SER A 78 0.45 -2.14 -4.26
C SER A 78 0.60 -3.61 -3.88
N ASP A 79 1.46 -4.35 -4.58
CA ASP A 79 1.75 -5.76 -4.26
C ASP A 79 2.36 -5.89 -2.87
N LEU A 80 3.27 -5.00 -2.47
CA LEU A 80 3.87 -5.00 -1.12
C LEU A 80 2.83 -4.76 -0.03
N ILE A 81 1.81 -3.96 -0.31
CA ILE A 81 0.70 -3.72 0.61
C ILE A 81 -0.20 -4.95 0.67
N GLN A 82 -0.61 -5.47 -0.47
CA GLN A 82 -1.57 -6.56 -0.55
C GLN A 82 -1.03 -7.88 -0.03
N ASN A 83 0.27 -8.16 -0.21
CA ASN A 83 0.87 -9.41 0.26
C ASN A 83 1.29 -9.36 1.73
N GLY A 84 1.13 -8.23 2.41
CA GLY A 84 1.42 -8.08 3.83
C GLY A 84 2.88 -7.77 4.17
N GLU A 85 3.76 -7.60 3.19
CA GLU A 85 5.18 -7.31 3.47
C GLU A 85 5.37 -5.98 4.19
N LEU A 86 4.65 -4.94 3.78
CA LEU A 86 4.74 -3.64 4.46
C LEU A 86 4.30 -3.77 5.92
N ALA A 87 3.15 -4.38 6.17
CA ALA A 87 2.65 -4.55 7.53
C ALA A 87 3.60 -5.37 8.40
N ALA A 88 4.24 -6.40 7.83
CA ALA A 88 5.18 -7.25 8.54
C ALA A 88 6.43 -6.50 9.00
N VAL A 89 7.02 -5.65 8.14
CA VAL A 89 8.26 -4.93 8.48
C VAL A 89 8.02 -3.74 9.40
N VAL A 90 6.87 -3.08 9.30
CA VAL A 90 6.54 -1.91 10.12
C VAL A 90 6.11 -2.30 11.53
N GLN A 91 5.59 -3.51 11.72
CA GLN A 91 5.17 -4.01 13.04
C GLN A 91 4.19 -3.06 13.73
N LEU A 92 3.10 -2.72 13.04
CA LEU A 92 2.07 -1.85 13.61
C LEU A 92 1.46 -2.47 14.86
N PRO A 93 1.08 -1.64 15.87
CA PRO A 93 0.42 -2.17 17.07
C PRO A 93 -0.82 -2.97 16.70
N HIS A 94 -1.03 -4.09 17.40
CA HIS A 94 -2.19 -4.95 17.19
C HIS A 94 -3.42 -4.34 17.86
N ILE A 95 -3.91 -3.23 17.35
CA ILE A 95 -5.07 -2.54 17.90
C ILE A 95 -6.30 -3.47 17.92
N LEU A 96 -6.40 -4.34 16.92
CA LEU A 96 -7.52 -5.26 16.80
C LEU A 96 -7.42 -6.50 17.70
N SER A 97 -6.26 -6.79 18.26
CA SER A 97 -6.09 -7.94 19.15
C SER A 97 -6.65 -7.72 20.54
N GLU A 98 -6.99 -6.48 20.88
CA GLU A 98 -7.59 -6.11 22.16
C GLU A 98 -9.13 -6.08 22.12
N VAL A 99 -9.69 -6.31 20.94
CA VAL A 99 -11.13 -6.38 20.74
C VAL A 99 -11.60 -7.82 20.79
#